data_13dce76b8cda4b69be4641e36484bd98
#
_entry.id   13dce76b8cda4b69be4641e36484bd98
#
_cell.length_a   1.000
_cell.length_b   1.000
_cell.length_c   1.000
_cell.angle_alpha   90.00
_cell.angle_beta   90.00
_cell.angle_gamma   90.00
#
_symmetry.space_group_name_H-M   'P 1'
#
loop_
_entity.id
_entity.type
_entity.pdbx_description
1 polymer ?
#
loop_
_entity_poly.entity_id
_entity_poly.type
_entity_poly.pdbx_seq_one_letter_code
_entity_poly.pdbx_strand_id
1 'polypeptide(L)'
;MSERQPQILDLEQVIKSKAGKKAKYIPKFVINWFKKFVHIDFINEYLKEGYVGVEFCENAVKYLGVELEIAGLENLPKDGRTYTFVSNHPLGAIDGVTLGAVIGRQYDGKIKYMLNDLLMNLKGMAPLGIPVNKLGGQARNLPKLVNEVYHSDNQMLVFPAGLCSRKIDGKIQDVEWGKSFIKKSRETGRDIVPSIGPDHLYAYRLSAAFR
;
A
#
# COMPACT_ATOMS: atom_id res chain seq x y z
N MET A 1 14.79 14.69 7.15
CA MET A 1 14.16 14.74 5.80
C MET A 1 14.86 13.69 4.96
N SER A 2 14.11 12.74 4.39
CA SER A 2 14.68 11.77 3.45
C SER A 2 15.09 12.48 2.16
N GLU A 3 16.17 12.00 1.54
CA GLU A 3 16.62 12.54 0.26
C GLU A 3 15.54 12.31 -0.82
N ARG A 4 15.20 13.38 -1.54
CA ARG A 4 14.22 13.33 -2.63
C ARG A 4 14.67 12.39 -3.75
N GLN A 5 13.78 11.55 -4.24
CA GLN A 5 14.06 10.59 -5.31
C GLN A 5 13.05 10.73 -6.47
N PRO A 6 13.16 11.77 -7.30
CA PRO A 6 12.29 11.95 -8.45
C PRO A 6 12.28 10.71 -9.34
N GLN A 7 11.10 10.40 -9.87
CA GLN A 7 10.91 9.23 -10.73
C GLN A 7 9.87 9.52 -11.82
N ILE A 8 10.04 8.86 -12.95
CA ILE A 8 9.01 8.72 -13.98
C ILE A 8 8.74 7.22 -14.11
N LEU A 9 7.49 6.83 -13.96
CA LEU A 9 7.06 5.44 -14.13
C LEU A 9 6.76 5.19 -15.61
N ASP A 10 7.62 4.39 -16.26
CA ASP A 10 7.35 3.91 -17.61
C ASP A 10 6.47 2.65 -17.54
N LEU A 11 5.16 2.86 -17.73
CA LEU A 11 4.18 1.78 -17.71
C LEU A 11 4.46 0.71 -18.77
N GLU A 12 5.04 1.09 -19.91
CA GLU A 12 5.38 0.15 -20.97
C GLU A 12 6.51 -0.79 -20.54
N GLN A 13 7.54 -0.26 -19.86
CA GLN A 13 8.59 -1.08 -19.26
C GLN A 13 8.02 -2.02 -18.20
N VAL A 14 7.12 -1.53 -17.35
CA VAL A 14 6.47 -2.37 -16.33
C VAL A 14 5.67 -3.51 -16.98
N ILE A 15 4.90 -3.22 -18.01
CA ILE A 15 4.16 -4.24 -18.76
C ILE A 15 5.11 -5.25 -19.38
N LYS A 16 6.20 -4.78 -20.03
CA LYS A 16 7.20 -5.64 -20.64
C LYS A 16 7.87 -6.56 -19.62
N SER A 17 8.24 -6.06 -18.48
CA SER A 17 8.85 -6.84 -17.40
C SER A 17 7.92 -7.94 -16.86
N LYS A 18 6.61 -7.66 -16.76
CA LYS A 18 5.61 -8.61 -16.25
C LYS A 18 5.16 -9.63 -17.30
N ALA A 19 4.91 -9.19 -18.52
CA ALA A 19 4.44 -10.06 -19.60
C ALA A 19 5.57 -10.85 -20.26
N GLY A 20 6.84 -10.50 -20.01
CA GLY A 20 8.00 -11.17 -20.58
C GLY A 20 7.91 -11.27 -22.11
N LYS A 21 8.15 -12.46 -22.66
CA LYS A 21 8.10 -12.69 -24.12
C LYS A 21 6.72 -12.40 -24.74
N LYS A 22 5.64 -12.42 -23.94
CA LYS A 22 4.28 -12.13 -24.42
C LYS A 22 4.02 -10.64 -24.62
N ALA A 23 4.84 -9.76 -24.06
CA ALA A 23 4.68 -8.30 -24.19
C ALA A 23 4.68 -7.85 -25.67
N LYS A 24 5.43 -8.50 -26.52
CA LYS A 24 5.51 -8.18 -27.97
C LYS A 24 4.19 -8.35 -28.72
N TYR A 25 3.28 -9.13 -28.18
CA TYR A 25 1.95 -9.35 -28.78
C TYR A 25 0.88 -8.38 -28.31
N ILE A 26 1.19 -7.50 -27.35
CA ILE A 26 0.26 -6.50 -26.84
C ILE A 26 0.25 -5.31 -27.81
N PRO A 27 -0.90 -5.01 -28.47
CA PRO A 27 -0.98 -3.90 -29.40
C PRO A 27 -0.73 -2.56 -28.70
N LYS A 28 -0.07 -1.63 -29.39
CA LYS A 28 0.22 -0.29 -28.84
C LYS A 28 -1.04 0.47 -28.41
N PHE A 29 -2.16 0.31 -29.11
CA PHE A 29 -3.41 0.98 -28.74
C PHE A 29 -3.94 0.51 -27.37
N VAL A 30 -3.75 -0.77 -27.02
CA VAL A 30 -4.12 -1.32 -25.70
C VAL A 30 -3.24 -0.69 -24.61
N ILE A 31 -1.94 -0.58 -24.86
CA ILE A 31 -1.01 0.06 -23.92
C ILE A 31 -1.40 1.54 -23.73
N ASN A 32 -1.67 2.25 -24.81
CA ASN A 32 -2.06 3.66 -24.76
C ASN A 32 -3.42 3.86 -24.06
N TRP A 33 -4.37 2.98 -24.34
CA TRP A 33 -5.66 2.98 -23.62
C TRP A 33 -5.43 2.75 -22.11
N PHE A 34 -4.62 1.78 -21.75
CA PHE A 34 -4.31 1.48 -20.35
C PHE A 34 -3.57 2.64 -19.67
N LYS A 35 -2.62 3.29 -20.35
CA LYS A 35 -1.96 4.51 -19.84
C LYS A 35 -2.96 5.60 -19.48
N LYS A 36 -3.95 5.83 -20.36
CA LYS A 36 -5.04 6.79 -20.10
C LYS A 36 -5.95 6.33 -18.94
N PHE A 37 -6.30 5.06 -18.92
CA PHE A 37 -7.18 4.47 -17.91
C PHE A 37 -6.59 4.59 -16.50
N VAL A 38 -5.27 4.38 -16.34
CA VAL A 38 -4.59 4.51 -15.05
C VAL A 38 -4.11 5.94 -14.76
N HIS A 39 -4.40 6.90 -15.62
CA HIS A 39 -3.97 8.29 -15.49
C HIS A 39 -2.46 8.44 -15.24
N ILE A 40 -1.64 7.73 -16.03
CA ILE A 40 -0.19 7.64 -15.80
C ILE A 40 0.52 8.99 -15.76
N ASP A 41 0.07 9.95 -16.56
CA ASP A 41 0.65 11.30 -16.60
C ASP A 41 0.42 12.03 -15.26
N PHE A 42 -0.79 11.91 -14.69
CA PHE A 42 -1.11 12.45 -13.37
C PHE A 42 -0.25 11.80 -12.27
N ILE A 43 -0.07 10.47 -12.33
CA ILE A 43 0.82 9.78 -11.39
C ILE A 43 2.26 10.27 -11.55
N ASN A 44 2.75 10.41 -12.79
CA ASN A 44 4.11 10.84 -13.05
C ASN A 44 4.38 12.28 -12.62
N GLU A 45 3.41 13.19 -12.73
CA GLU A 45 3.55 14.54 -12.18
C GLU A 45 3.82 14.50 -10.67
N TYR A 46 3.09 13.68 -9.93
CA TYR A 46 3.35 13.47 -8.52
C TYR A 46 4.73 12.85 -8.23
N LEU A 47 5.12 11.85 -9.01
CA LEU A 47 6.40 11.14 -8.81
C LEU A 47 7.64 12.01 -9.08
N LYS A 48 7.52 13.08 -9.86
CA LYS A 48 8.60 14.06 -10.09
C LYS A 48 8.98 14.81 -8.82
N GLU A 49 8.05 14.96 -7.87
CA GLU A 49 8.30 15.62 -6.58
C GLU A 49 9.31 14.85 -5.72
N GLY A 50 9.44 13.53 -5.92
CA GLY A 50 10.46 12.69 -5.33
C GLY A 50 10.29 12.41 -3.85
N TYR A 51 9.10 12.57 -3.29
CA TYR A 51 8.83 12.21 -1.89
C TYR A 51 9.09 10.73 -1.61
N VAL A 52 9.52 10.40 -0.38
CA VAL A 52 9.92 9.04 0.01
C VAL A 52 9.37 8.69 1.37
N GLY A 53 8.98 7.43 1.56
CA GLY A 53 8.50 6.90 2.83
C GLY A 53 7.15 7.51 3.24
N VAL A 54 7.02 7.87 4.50
CA VAL A 54 5.78 8.47 5.04
C VAL A 54 5.48 9.81 4.39
N GLU A 55 6.50 10.61 4.09
CA GLU A 55 6.34 11.88 3.35
C GLU A 55 5.70 11.66 1.97
N PHE A 56 6.05 10.56 1.28
CA PHE A 56 5.37 10.16 0.05
C PHE A 56 3.87 9.92 0.30
N CYS A 57 3.53 9.18 1.33
CA CYS A 57 2.13 8.88 1.63
C CYS A 57 1.34 10.14 1.98
N GLU A 58 1.87 11.01 2.85
CA GLU A 58 1.22 12.26 3.27
C GLU A 58 0.94 13.20 2.09
N ASN A 59 1.92 13.37 1.22
CA ASN A 59 1.76 14.24 0.06
C ASN A 59 0.92 13.61 -1.04
N ALA A 60 0.92 12.28 -1.19
CA ALA A 60 0.01 11.58 -2.10
C ALA A 60 -1.45 11.78 -1.69
N VAL A 61 -1.77 11.69 -0.40
CA VAL A 61 -3.12 11.98 0.12
C VAL A 61 -3.57 13.38 -0.30
N LYS A 62 -2.71 14.39 -0.11
CA LYS A 62 -2.99 15.77 -0.50
C LYS A 62 -3.13 15.92 -2.01
N TYR A 63 -2.22 15.35 -2.77
CA TYR A 63 -2.20 15.40 -4.24
C TYR A 63 -3.45 14.76 -4.85
N LEU A 64 -3.91 13.66 -4.28
CA LEU A 64 -5.14 12.98 -4.68
C LEU A 64 -6.40 13.73 -4.25
N GLY A 65 -6.29 14.80 -3.46
CA GLY A 65 -7.43 15.53 -2.89
C GLY A 65 -8.30 14.67 -1.98
N VAL A 66 -7.68 13.74 -1.26
CA VAL A 66 -8.37 12.87 -0.32
C VAL A 66 -8.57 13.61 0.99
N GLU A 67 -9.82 13.78 1.41
CA GLU A 67 -10.18 14.28 2.74
C GLU A 67 -10.30 13.08 3.68
N LEU A 68 -9.56 13.12 4.80
CA LEU A 68 -9.55 12.06 5.79
C LEU A 68 -10.38 12.46 7.01
N GLU A 69 -11.37 11.66 7.31
CA GLU A 69 -12.05 11.70 8.62
C GLU A 69 -11.54 10.52 9.44
N ILE A 70 -10.85 10.83 10.54
CA ILE A 70 -10.19 9.82 11.38
C ILE A 70 -10.78 9.88 12.78
N ALA A 71 -11.35 8.77 13.22
CA ALA A 71 -11.79 8.59 14.59
C ALA A 71 -10.86 7.61 15.33
N GLY A 72 -10.64 7.84 16.61
CA GLY A 72 -9.88 6.93 17.46
C GLY A 72 -8.35 7.08 17.36
N LEU A 73 -7.85 8.16 16.74
CA LEU A 73 -6.42 8.44 16.67
C LEU A 73 -5.79 8.59 18.06
N GLU A 74 -6.56 9.08 19.01
CA GLU A 74 -6.18 9.22 20.42
C GLU A 74 -5.98 7.89 21.13
N ASN A 75 -6.58 6.81 20.61
CA ASN A 75 -6.49 5.46 21.16
C ASN A 75 -5.25 4.70 20.67
N LEU A 76 -4.48 5.27 19.75
CA LEU A 76 -3.25 4.63 19.28
C LEU A 76 -2.25 4.49 20.43
N PRO A 77 -1.68 3.28 20.63
CA PRO A 77 -0.70 3.06 21.71
C PRO A 77 0.54 3.95 21.53
N LYS A 78 1.00 4.56 22.63
CA LYS A 78 2.17 5.46 22.67
C LYS A 78 3.23 5.00 23.69
N ASP A 79 3.26 3.72 23.97
CA ASP A 79 4.11 3.10 24.99
C ASP A 79 5.48 2.63 24.46
N GLY A 80 5.82 2.98 23.24
CA GLY A 80 7.09 2.63 22.61
C GLY A 80 7.17 1.18 22.10
N ARG A 81 6.12 0.38 22.26
CA ARG A 81 6.07 -0.99 21.73
C ARG A 81 5.75 -1.01 20.24
N THR A 82 5.95 -2.17 19.65
CA THR A 82 5.57 -2.45 18.24
C THR A 82 4.26 -3.22 18.18
N TYR A 83 3.44 -2.87 17.19
CA TYR A 83 2.09 -3.37 16.99
C TYR A 83 1.90 -3.96 15.60
N THR A 84 0.86 -4.75 15.44
CA THR A 84 0.35 -5.18 14.13
C THR A 84 -0.97 -4.47 13.87
N PHE A 85 -0.95 -3.49 12.98
CA PHE A 85 -2.14 -2.79 12.49
C PHE A 85 -2.80 -3.64 11.42
N VAL A 86 -4.11 -3.82 11.52
CA VAL A 86 -4.86 -4.69 10.63
C VAL A 86 -6.04 -3.95 10.04
N SER A 87 -6.16 -3.92 8.73
CA SER A 87 -7.22 -3.19 8.04
C SER A 87 -7.86 -4.02 6.93
N ASN A 88 -9.15 -3.73 6.66
CA ASN A 88 -9.78 -4.07 5.39
C ASN A 88 -9.14 -3.29 4.24
N HIS A 89 -9.49 -3.65 2.99
CA HIS A 89 -8.82 -3.10 1.80
C HIS A 89 -9.80 -2.68 0.70
N PRO A 90 -10.77 -1.79 1.00
CA PRO A 90 -11.83 -1.45 0.06
C PRO A 90 -11.36 -0.66 -1.16
N LEU A 91 -10.38 0.24 -1.03
CA LEU A 91 -9.96 1.18 -2.06
C LEU A 91 -8.56 0.91 -2.63
N GLY A 92 -7.94 -0.20 -2.25
CA GLY A 92 -6.65 -0.61 -2.81
C GLY A 92 -5.51 0.32 -2.44
N ALA A 93 -4.84 0.90 -3.44
CA ALA A 93 -3.66 1.74 -3.21
C ALA A 93 -3.93 2.92 -2.27
N ILE A 94 -5.15 3.47 -2.29
CA ILE A 94 -5.55 4.60 -1.43
C ILE A 94 -5.49 4.19 0.04
N ASP A 95 -5.97 2.99 0.41
CA ASP A 95 -5.90 2.52 1.80
C ASP A 95 -4.45 2.42 2.27
N GLY A 96 -3.58 1.85 1.42
CA GLY A 96 -2.16 1.73 1.73
C GLY A 96 -1.47 3.09 1.94
N VAL A 97 -1.80 4.07 1.11
CA VAL A 97 -1.24 5.42 1.19
C VAL A 97 -1.79 6.17 2.40
N THR A 98 -3.11 6.11 2.65
CA THR A 98 -3.73 6.82 3.77
C THR A 98 -3.30 6.26 5.13
N LEU A 99 -3.32 4.94 5.29
CA LEU A 99 -2.84 4.30 6.52
C LEU A 99 -1.33 4.46 6.69
N GLY A 100 -0.58 4.42 5.58
CA GLY A 100 0.85 4.73 5.58
C GLY A 100 1.16 6.14 6.09
N ALA A 101 0.37 7.13 5.68
CA ALA A 101 0.48 8.50 6.15
C ALA A 101 0.12 8.62 7.63
N VAL A 102 -1.06 8.12 8.02
CA VAL A 102 -1.62 8.30 9.36
C VAL A 102 -0.79 7.55 10.41
N ILE A 103 -0.61 6.23 10.22
CA ILE A 103 0.13 5.40 11.18
C ILE A 103 1.62 5.76 11.13
N GLY A 104 2.17 5.93 9.92
CA GLY A 104 3.58 6.28 9.76
C GLY A 104 3.95 7.57 10.49
N ARG A 105 3.10 8.59 10.46
CA ARG A 105 3.31 9.84 11.19
C ARG A 105 3.29 9.64 12.71
N GLN A 106 2.41 8.77 13.22
CA GLN A 106 2.30 8.52 14.68
C GLN A 106 3.49 7.74 15.25
N TYR A 107 4.22 7.01 14.39
CA TYR A 107 5.33 6.13 14.79
C TYR A 107 6.65 6.48 14.09
N ASP A 108 6.91 7.77 13.88
CA ASP A 108 8.18 8.33 13.37
C ASP A 108 8.67 7.68 12.08
N GLY A 109 7.76 7.31 11.21
CA GLY A 109 8.07 6.66 9.93
C GLY A 109 8.39 5.17 10.04
N LYS A 110 8.38 4.61 11.24
CA LYS A 110 8.68 3.19 11.50
C LYS A 110 7.47 2.31 11.20
N ILE A 111 7.14 2.16 9.93
CA ILE A 111 6.04 1.33 9.45
C ILE A 111 6.47 0.51 8.24
N LYS A 112 6.02 -0.74 8.19
CA LYS A 112 6.22 -1.63 7.05
C LYS A 112 4.92 -2.35 6.71
N TYR A 113 4.71 -2.61 5.42
CA TYR A 113 3.60 -3.43 4.93
C TYR A 113 3.92 -4.12 3.62
N MET A 114 3.20 -5.17 3.33
CA MET A 114 3.41 -5.95 2.12
C MET A 114 2.93 -5.17 0.90
N LEU A 115 3.83 -4.91 -0.04
CA LEU A 115 3.54 -4.24 -1.30
C LEU A 115 3.70 -5.20 -2.48
N ASN A 116 2.79 -5.11 -3.44
CA ASN A 116 2.96 -5.82 -4.70
C ASN A 116 4.13 -5.23 -5.50
N ASP A 117 4.63 -6.01 -6.46
CA ASP A 117 5.80 -5.61 -7.26
C ASP A 117 5.62 -4.29 -8.02
N LEU A 118 4.38 -3.92 -8.39
CA LEU A 118 4.13 -2.67 -9.09
C LEU A 118 4.42 -1.48 -8.16
N LEU A 119 3.90 -1.54 -6.94
CA LEU A 119 4.11 -0.51 -5.92
C LEU A 119 5.56 -0.49 -5.43
N MET A 120 6.25 -1.63 -5.41
CA MET A 120 7.68 -1.69 -5.10
C MET A 120 8.56 -0.98 -6.14
N ASN A 121 8.08 -0.79 -7.37
CA ASN A 121 8.76 0.01 -8.38
C ASN A 121 8.64 1.53 -8.13
N LEU A 122 7.76 1.95 -7.21
CA LEU A 122 7.67 3.34 -6.79
C LEU A 122 8.73 3.61 -5.72
N LYS A 123 9.78 4.36 -6.07
CA LYS A 123 10.89 4.68 -5.16
C LYS A 123 10.38 5.30 -3.84
N GLY A 124 9.32 6.10 -3.93
CA GLY A 124 8.72 6.73 -2.76
C GLY A 124 8.11 5.73 -1.78
N MET A 125 7.55 4.63 -2.25
CA MET A 125 6.93 3.60 -1.40
C MET A 125 7.89 2.48 -0.99
N ALA A 126 8.96 2.27 -1.74
CA ALA A 126 9.89 1.15 -1.51
C ALA A 126 10.40 1.05 -0.07
N PRO A 127 10.74 2.15 0.64
CA PRO A 127 11.19 2.07 2.03
C PRO A 127 10.13 1.55 3.01
N LEU A 128 8.84 1.66 2.68
CA LEU A 128 7.74 1.16 3.50
C LEU A 128 7.39 -0.29 3.16
N GLY A 129 7.88 -0.80 2.04
CA GLY A 129 7.44 -2.05 1.45
C GLY A 129 8.21 -3.28 1.92
N ILE A 130 7.47 -4.36 2.11
CA ILE A 130 7.99 -5.73 2.06
C ILE A 130 7.58 -6.28 0.69
N PRO A 131 8.52 -6.60 -0.20
CA PRO A 131 8.20 -7.03 -1.55
C PRO A 131 7.46 -8.38 -1.54
N VAL A 132 6.24 -8.41 -2.08
CA VAL A 132 5.47 -9.63 -2.25
C VAL A 132 5.50 -10.04 -3.72
N ASN A 133 6.44 -10.91 -4.07
CA ASN A 133 6.44 -11.51 -5.39
C ASN A 133 5.77 -12.88 -5.32
N LYS A 134 4.60 -13.01 -5.95
CA LYS A 134 3.86 -14.28 -5.98
C LYS A 134 4.48 -15.32 -6.92
N LEU A 135 5.46 -14.92 -7.73
CA LEU A 135 6.08 -15.75 -8.75
C LEU A 135 7.62 -15.69 -8.64
N GLY A 136 8.28 -16.85 -8.62
CA GLY A 136 9.73 -16.95 -8.70
C GLY A 136 10.48 -17.04 -7.37
N GLY A 137 11.82 -16.87 -7.43
CA GLY A 137 12.73 -17.08 -6.29
C GLY A 137 12.52 -16.15 -5.09
N GLN A 138 11.99 -14.95 -5.29
CA GLN A 138 11.69 -14.01 -4.22
C GLN A 138 10.52 -14.50 -3.33
N ALA A 139 9.61 -15.31 -3.86
CA ALA A 139 8.54 -15.90 -3.08
C ALA A 139 9.08 -16.79 -1.94
N ARG A 140 10.27 -17.39 -2.11
CA ARG A 140 10.93 -18.21 -1.09
C ARG A 140 11.48 -17.38 0.08
N ASN A 141 11.87 -16.14 -0.17
CA ASN A 141 12.45 -15.24 0.85
C ASN A 141 11.39 -14.43 1.59
N LEU A 142 10.16 -14.35 1.09
CA LEU A 142 9.10 -13.57 1.72
C LEU A 142 8.87 -13.94 3.20
N PRO A 143 8.77 -15.22 3.61
CA PRO A 143 8.60 -15.55 5.01
C PRO A 143 9.73 -15.05 5.90
N LYS A 144 10.97 -15.05 5.39
CA LYS A 144 12.14 -14.52 6.09
C LYS A 144 12.04 -13.01 6.26
N LEU A 145 11.78 -12.28 5.18
CA LEU A 145 11.61 -10.82 5.21
C LEU A 145 10.47 -10.38 6.14
N VAL A 146 9.32 -11.04 6.07
CA VAL A 146 8.20 -10.79 6.99
C VAL A 146 8.62 -11.03 8.43
N ASN A 147 9.33 -12.14 8.68
CA ASN A 147 9.81 -12.46 10.02
C ASN A 147 10.81 -11.41 10.55
N GLU A 148 11.73 -10.93 9.71
CA GLU A 148 12.67 -9.85 10.06
C GLU A 148 11.94 -8.57 10.47
N VAL A 149 10.89 -8.17 9.73
CA VAL A 149 10.09 -6.99 10.08
C VAL A 149 9.32 -7.19 11.39
N TYR A 150 8.76 -8.38 11.62
CA TYR A 150 8.09 -8.66 12.88
C TYR A 150 9.02 -8.65 14.11
N HIS A 151 10.34 -8.80 13.91
CA HIS A 151 11.36 -8.71 14.96
C HIS A 151 12.08 -7.35 14.98
N SER A 152 11.69 -6.42 14.10
CA SER A 152 12.26 -5.05 14.06
C SER A 152 11.47 -4.09 14.95
N ASP A 153 11.91 -2.85 14.99
CA ASP A 153 11.22 -1.73 15.66
C ASP A 153 10.14 -1.06 14.79
N ASN A 154 9.83 -1.63 13.62
CA ASN A 154 8.79 -1.12 12.75
C ASN A 154 7.41 -1.61 13.18
N GLN A 155 6.41 -0.77 13.08
CA GLN A 155 5.01 -1.16 13.10
C GLN A 155 4.70 -2.00 11.85
N MET A 156 3.86 -3.01 11.98
CA MET A 156 3.46 -3.83 10.85
C MET A 156 2.02 -3.50 10.44
N LEU A 157 1.81 -3.02 9.20
CA LEU A 157 0.46 -2.86 8.63
C LEU A 157 0.13 -4.06 7.74
N VAL A 158 -1.01 -4.66 7.98
CA VAL A 158 -1.47 -5.86 7.28
C VAL A 158 -2.87 -5.65 6.71
N PHE A 159 -3.04 -6.04 5.46
CA PHE A 159 -4.34 -6.21 4.80
C PHE A 159 -4.59 -7.71 4.65
N PRO A 160 -5.29 -8.37 5.59
CA PRO A 160 -5.32 -9.83 5.68
C PRO A 160 -6.02 -10.53 4.51
N ALA A 161 -6.91 -9.81 3.81
CA ALA A 161 -7.54 -10.30 2.59
C ALA A 161 -6.53 -10.49 1.44
N GLY A 162 -5.39 -9.75 1.47
CA GLY A 162 -4.36 -9.79 0.42
C GLY A 162 -4.81 -9.30 -0.95
N LEU A 163 -6.04 -8.87 -1.08
CA LEU A 163 -6.69 -8.34 -2.27
C LEU A 163 -7.64 -7.22 -1.85
N CYS A 164 -7.92 -6.29 -2.77
CA CYS A 164 -8.96 -5.29 -2.53
C CYS A 164 -10.34 -5.92 -2.39
N SER A 165 -11.19 -5.28 -1.58
CA SER A 165 -12.59 -5.67 -1.41
C SER A 165 -13.29 -5.71 -2.78
N ARG A 166 -14.27 -6.57 -2.91
CA ARG A 166 -15.00 -6.76 -4.15
C ARG A 166 -16.47 -7.02 -3.89
N LYS A 167 -17.27 -6.89 -4.94
CA LYS A 167 -18.69 -7.19 -4.84
C LYS A 167 -18.91 -8.72 -4.76
N ILE A 168 -19.40 -9.21 -3.62
CA ILE A 168 -19.76 -10.59 -3.36
C ILE A 168 -21.21 -10.56 -2.85
N ASP A 169 -22.11 -11.30 -3.48
CA ASP A 169 -23.53 -11.38 -3.11
C ASP A 169 -24.21 -10.01 -2.96
N GLY A 170 -23.86 -9.09 -3.87
CA GLY A 170 -24.43 -7.74 -3.90
C GLY A 170 -23.78 -6.72 -2.95
N LYS A 171 -22.90 -7.13 -2.04
CA LYS A 171 -22.21 -6.28 -1.06
C LYS A 171 -20.72 -6.16 -1.38
N ILE A 172 -20.15 -4.97 -1.13
CA ILE A 172 -18.69 -4.77 -1.20
C ILE A 172 -18.11 -5.27 0.12
N GLN A 173 -17.24 -6.26 0.04
CA GLN A 173 -16.60 -6.86 1.21
C GLN A 173 -15.25 -7.46 0.86
N ASP A 174 -14.40 -7.63 1.85
CA ASP A 174 -13.15 -8.37 1.70
C ASP A 174 -13.42 -9.85 1.43
N VAL A 175 -12.49 -10.50 0.75
CA VAL A 175 -12.43 -11.96 0.75
C VAL A 175 -12.00 -12.46 2.14
N GLU A 176 -12.10 -13.77 2.37
CA GLU A 176 -11.72 -14.35 3.66
C GLU A 176 -10.32 -13.92 4.10
N TRP A 177 -10.21 -13.46 5.32
CA TRP A 177 -8.95 -12.98 5.90
C TRP A 177 -8.01 -14.14 6.23
N GLY A 178 -6.78 -14.05 5.73
CA GLY A 178 -5.71 -14.95 6.11
C GLY A 178 -5.31 -14.75 7.59
N LYS A 179 -5.01 -15.84 8.30
CA LYS A 179 -4.73 -15.84 9.75
C LYS A 179 -3.23 -15.71 10.08
N SER A 180 -2.36 -15.54 9.09
CA SER A 180 -0.91 -15.51 9.29
C SER A 180 -0.45 -14.37 10.20
N PHE A 181 -1.09 -13.20 10.14
CA PHE A 181 -0.79 -12.07 11.01
C PHE A 181 -1.04 -12.36 12.49
N ILE A 182 -2.10 -13.11 12.82
CA ILE A 182 -2.41 -13.51 14.20
C ILE A 182 -1.27 -14.38 14.75
N LYS A 183 -0.85 -15.39 13.96
CA LYS A 183 0.25 -16.27 14.33
C LYS A 183 1.53 -15.48 14.57
N LYS A 184 1.90 -14.59 13.64
CA LYS A 184 3.12 -13.79 13.74
C LYS A 184 3.09 -12.79 14.89
N SER A 185 1.97 -12.10 15.10
CA SER A 185 1.82 -11.19 16.24
C SER A 185 1.98 -11.92 17.57
N ARG A 186 1.37 -13.09 17.69
CA ARG A 186 1.51 -13.93 18.89
C ARG A 186 2.94 -14.43 19.12
N GLU A 187 3.63 -14.87 18.04
CA GLU A 187 5.03 -15.32 18.12
C GLU A 187 5.99 -14.21 18.57
N THR A 188 5.69 -12.97 18.25
CA THR A 188 6.55 -11.81 18.51
C THR A 188 6.06 -10.91 19.66
N GLY A 189 4.98 -11.31 20.34
CA GLY A 189 4.41 -10.55 21.45
C GLY A 189 3.81 -9.20 21.05
N ARG A 190 3.43 -9.03 19.77
CA ARG A 190 2.81 -7.80 19.29
C ARG A 190 1.29 -7.85 19.50
N ASP A 191 0.75 -6.82 20.07
CA ASP A 191 -0.70 -6.65 20.11
C ASP A 191 -1.23 -6.25 18.72
N ILE A 192 -2.47 -6.62 18.44
CA ILE A 192 -3.15 -6.32 17.18
C ILE A 192 -4.03 -5.10 17.40
N VAL A 193 -3.82 -4.09 16.56
CA VAL A 193 -4.63 -2.86 16.54
C VAL A 193 -5.49 -2.87 15.28
N PRO A 194 -6.81 -3.05 15.39
CA PRO A 194 -7.70 -2.96 14.25
C PRO A 194 -7.79 -1.50 13.78
N SER A 195 -7.58 -1.29 12.49
CA SER A 195 -7.70 0.00 11.82
C SER A 195 -8.85 -0.03 10.81
N ILE A 196 -9.93 -0.70 11.18
CA ILE A 196 -11.07 -0.97 10.33
C ILE A 196 -12.01 0.21 10.41
N GLY A 197 -12.36 0.78 9.25
CA GLY A 197 -13.51 1.64 9.17
C GLY A 197 -14.81 0.84 9.32
N PRO A 198 -15.89 1.46 9.81
CA PRO A 198 -17.20 0.84 9.78
C PRO A 198 -17.52 0.39 8.34
N ASP A 199 -18.41 -0.59 8.18
CA ASP A 199 -18.83 -1.21 6.90
C ASP A 199 -19.38 -0.21 5.85
N HIS A 200 -19.43 1.04 6.20
CA HIS A 200 -19.78 2.16 5.36
C HIS A 200 -18.54 2.99 5.10
N LEU A 201 -18.04 2.87 3.88
CA LEU A 201 -17.20 3.86 3.23
C LEU A 201 -16.53 4.84 4.20
N TYR A 202 -15.20 4.73 4.36
CA TYR A 202 -14.45 5.96 4.56
C TYR A 202 -14.96 6.89 3.47
N ALA A 203 -15.61 7.97 3.83
CA ALA A 203 -16.11 8.94 2.87
C ALA A 203 -14.90 9.70 2.32
N TYR A 204 -14.14 9.02 1.44
CA TYR A 204 -13.12 9.68 0.66
C TYR A 204 -13.85 10.55 -0.36
N ARG A 205 -13.90 11.81 -0.13
CA ARG A 205 -14.29 12.77 -1.14
C ARG A 205 -13.10 12.93 -2.08
N LEU A 206 -13.09 12.17 -3.16
CA LEU A 206 -12.15 12.41 -4.25
C LEU A 206 -12.44 13.78 -4.85
N SER A 207 -11.41 14.60 -5.00
CA SER A 207 -11.55 15.91 -5.65
C SER A 207 -12.03 15.72 -7.10
N ALA A 208 -12.62 16.77 -7.67
CA ALA A 208 -13.15 16.77 -9.04
C ALA A 208 -12.12 16.43 -10.14
N ALA A 209 -10.85 16.30 -9.82
CA ALA A 209 -9.78 15.90 -10.74
C ALA A 209 -9.90 14.44 -11.22
N PHE A 210 -10.72 13.62 -10.57
CA PHE A 210 -10.99 12.23 -10.95
C PHE A 210 -12.38 11.99 -11.55
N ARG A 211 -13.10 13.05 -11.93
CA ARG A 211 -14.37 12.93 -12.66
C ARG A 211 -14.19 13.00 -14.16
#